data_b929fa94d1a2281002c88b2ea428b9a3
#
_entry.id   b929fa94d1a2281002c88b2ea428b9a3
#
_cell.length_a   1.000
_cell.length_b   1.000
_cell.length_c   1.000
_cell.angle_alpha   90.00
_cell.angle_beta   90.00
_cell.angle_gamma   90.00
#
_symmetry.space_group_name_H-M   'P 1'
#
loop_
_entity.id
_entity.type
_entity.pdbx_description
1 polymer ?
#
loop_
_entity_poly.entity_id
_entity_poly.type
_entity_poly.pdbx_seq_one_letter_code
_entity_poly.pdbx_strand_id
1 'polypeptide(L)'
;MSSIQRIGDSLRWSDIVIHNGVAQWVEVANDMTTDARSQIAQVLSQIDLTLTQIGSSRERLLQILIYLADLEHASTLNEVWDAWVPRGHAPIRACVQVGLGKNCLVEMIISAAAA
;
A
#
# COMPACT_ATOMS: atom_id res chain seq x y z
N MET A 1 15.45 4.91 24.40
CA MET A 1 14.06 5.37 24.17
C MET A 1 13.82 5.49 22.69
N SER A 2 12.79 4.89 22.15
CA SER A 2 12.48 5.00 20.74
C SER A 2 11.61 6.23 20.48
N SER A 3 11.89 6.92 19.39
CA SER A 3 11.11 8.06 18.92
C SER A 3 10.18 7.63 17.79
N ILE A 4 9.14 8.39 17.55
CA ILE A 4 8.22 8.19 16.42
C ILE A 4 8.55 9.25 15.40
N GLN A 5 8.92 8.81 14.18
CA GLN A 5 9.16 9.71 13.05
C GLN A 5 7.88 9.82 12.24
N ARG A 6 7.43 11.04 11.99
CA ARG A 6 6.24 11.31 11.17
C ARG A 6 6.66 12.17 9.99
N ILE A 7 6.24 11.76 8.81
CA ILE A 7 6.56 12.43 7.54
C ILE A 7 5.25 12.92 6.92
N GLY A 8 5.23 14.17 6.46
CA GLY A 8 4.08 14.79 5.82
C GLY A 8 3.72 16.13 6.43
N ASP A 9 2.91 16.90 5.73
CA ASP A 9 2.59 18.29 6.09
C ASP A 9 1.14 18.48 6.58
N SER A 10 0.28 17.44 6.44
CA SER A 10 -1.12 17.56 6.87
C SER A 10 -1.22 17.59 8.39
N LEU A 11 -2.13 18.40 8.91
CA LEU A 11 -2.47 18.39 10.33
C LEU A 11 -3.39 17.23 10.70
N ARG A 12 -3.96 16.55 9.70
CA ARG A 12 -4.97 15.51 9.91
C ARG A 12 -4.38 14.10 9.86
N TRP A 13 -3.29 13.88 9.12
CA TRP A 13 -2.62 12.58 9.00
C TRP A 13 -1.14 12.76 8.66
N SER A 14 -0.36 11.70 8.87
CA SER A 14 1.00 11.59 8.38
C SER A 14 1.02 10.80 7.08
N ASP A 15 1.92 11.13 6.18
CA ASP A 15 2.12 10.35 4.95
C ASP A 15 2.79 9.02 5.27
N ILE A 16 3.76 9.02 6.20
CA ILE A 16 4.47 7.82 6.65
C ILE A 16 4.76 7.99 8.14
N VAL A 17 4.59 6.91 8.91
CA VAL A 17 5.02 6.85 10.31
C VAL A 17 6.05 5.73 10.44
N ILE A 18 7.20 6.02 11.07
CA ILE A 18 8.25 5.04 11.32
C ILE A 18 8.51 4.98 12.81
N HIS A 19 8.47 3.76 13.36
CA HIS A 19 8.69 3.51 14.79
C HIS A 19 9.28 2.11 14.96
N ASN A 20 10.36 2.02 15.72
CA ASN A 20 11.03 0.75 16.02
C ASN A 20 11.37 -0.06 14.75
N GLY A 21 11.82 0.61 13.70
CA GLY A 21 12.20 -0.05 12.45
C GLY A 21 11.03 -0.52 11.60
N VAL A 22 9.80 -0.10 11.91
CA VAL A 22 8.61 -0.41 11.11
C VAL A 22 8.04 0.88 10.54
N ALA A 23 7.87 0.92 9.22
CA ALA A 23 7.20 2.00 8.52
C ALA A 23 5.77 1.58 8.17
N GLN A 24 4.84 2.50 8.31
CA GLN A 24 3.42 2.28 7.99
C GLN A 24 2.86 3.47 7.23
N TRP A 25 2.07 3.20 6.20
CA TRP A 25 1.44 4.26 5.40
C TRP A 25 0.25 3.73 4.62
N VAL A 26 -0.47 4.64 3.99
CA VAL A 26 -1.64 4.35 3.14
C VAL A 26 -1.33 4.78 1.71
N GLU A 27 -1.77 4.00 0.73
CA GLU A 27 -1.64 4.33 -0.70
C GLU A 27 -2.99 4.26 -1.39
N VAL A 28 -3.26 5.25 -2.21
CA VAL A 28 -4.34 5.27 -3.20
C VAL A 28 -3.74 5.70 -4.53
N ALA A 29 -4.38 5.33 -5.65
CA ALA A 29 -3.87 5.72 -6.96
C ALA A 29 -3.84 7.24 -7.13
N ASN A 30 -2.75 7.78 -7.65
CA ASN A 30 -2.63 9.21 -7.92
C ASN A 30 -3.60 9.66 -9.01
N ASP A 31 -3.88 8.78 -9.98
CA ASP A 31 -4.85 9.04 -11.05
C ASP A 31 -6.05 8.11 -10.92
N MET A 32 -7.14 8.61 -10.35
CA MET A 32 -8.38 7.86 -10.13
C MET A 32 -9.35 7.97 -11.31
N THR A 33 -8.92 8.51 -12.44
CA THR A 33 -9.75 8.55 -13.67
C THR A 33 -9.65 7.25 -14.47
N THR A 34 -8.84 6.29 -13.99
CA THR A 34 -8.57 5.03 -14.67
C THR A 34 -9.39 3.89 -14.06
N ASP A 35 -9.37 2.72 -14.72
CA ASP A 35 -10.09 1.53 -14.26
C ASP A 35 -9.39 0.84 -13.07
N ALA A 36 -10.02 -0.22 -12.56
CA ALA A 36 -9.52 -0.93 -11.37
C ALA A 36 -8.12 -1.51 -11.60
N ARG A 37 -7.86 -2.15 -12.76
CA ARG A 37 -6.54 -2.71 -13.06
C ARG A 37 -5.47 -1.63 -13.03
N SER A 38 -5.73 -0.50 -13.66
CA SER A 38 -4.78 0.62 -13.67
C SER A 38 -4.56 1.19 -12.27
N GLN A 39 -5.61 1.39 -11.48
CA GLN A 39 -5.47 1.89 -10.12
C GLN A 39 -4.67 0.93 -9.25
N ILE A 40 -4.91 -0.38 -9.33
CA ILE A 40 -4.15 -1.39 -8.60
C ILE A 40 -2.67 -1.34 -8.99
N ALA A 41 -2.38 -1.30 -10.28
CA ALA A 41 -1.00 -1.21 -10.77
C ALA A 41 -0.30 0.06 -10.31
N GLN A 42 -1.00 1.20 -10.31
CA GLN A 42 -0.47 2.46 -9.81
C GLN A 42 -0.12 2.37 -8.32
N VAL A 43 -1.03 1.82 -7.51
CA VAL A 43 -0.80 1.70 -6.07
C VAL A 43 0.44 0.86 -5.79
N LEU A 44 0.60 -0.29 -6.46
CA LEU A 44 1.77 -1.14 -6.28
C LEU A 44 3.06 -0.43 -6.74
N SER A 45 3.01 0.30 -7.83
CA SER A 45 4.15 1.09 -8.31
C SER A 45 4.50 2.21 -7.32
N GLN A 46 3.50 2.87 -6.74
CA GLN A 46 3.70 3.91 -5.73
C GLN A 46 4.28 3.32 -4.43
N ILE A 47 3.86 2.12 -4.04
CA ILE A 47 4.46 1.39 -2.92
C ILE A 47 5.95 1.18 -3.15
N ASP A 48 6.36 0.79 -4.38
CA ASP A 48 7.78 0.63 -4.71
C ASP A 48 8.58 1.91 -4.48
N LEU A 49 8.03 3.06 -4.87
CA LEU A 49 8.68 4.35 -4.66
C LEU A 49 8.83 4.67 -3.17
N THR A 50 7.80 4.43 -2.38
CA THR A 50 7.85 4.65 -0.93
C THR A 50 8.83 3.70 -0.26
N LEU A 51 8.87 2.43 -0.66
CA LEU A 51 9.85 1.47 -0.14
C LEU A 51 11.28 1.98 -0.38
N THR A 52 11.58 2.47 -1.57
CA THR A 52 12.89 3.05 -1.88
C THR A 52 13.18 4.27 -1.00
N GLN A 53 12.20 5.15 -0.81
CA GLN A 53 12.33 6.36 0.02
C GLN A 53 12.72 6.02 1.46
N ILE A 54 12.18 4.95 2.04
CA ILE A 54 12.45 4.55 3.42
C ILE A 54 13.61 3.56 3.55
N GLY A 55 14.34 3.28 2.47
CA GLY A 55 15.47 2.34 2.48
C GLY A 55 15.07 0.89 2.64
N SER A 56 13.89 0.52 2.15
CA SER A 56 13.35 -0.84 2.25
C SER A 56 13.24 -1.48 0.86
N SER A 57 12.52 -2.61 0.77
CA SER A 57 12.32 -3.34 -0.48
C SER A 57 11.05 -4.19 -0.37
N ARG A 58 10.59 -4.77 -1.50
CA ARG A 58 9.41 -5.64 -1.49
C ARG A 58 9.57 -6.85 -0.57
N GLU A 59 10.78 -7.39 -0.46
CA GLU A 59 11.10 -8.55 0.39
C GLU A 59 10.97 -8.23 1.87
N ARG A 60 10.90 -6.95 2.22
CA ARG A 60 10.80 -6.49 3.60
C ARG A 60 9.40 -6.01 3.97
N LEU A 61 8.44 -6.20 3.09
CA LEU A 61 7.02 -5.96 3.39
C LEU A 61 6.55 -6.92 4.49
N LEU A 62 5.80 -6.39 5.46
CA LEU A 62 5.27 -7.17 6.59
C LEU A 62 3.78 -7.46 6.41
N GLN A 63 3.01 -6.48 6.00
CA GLN A 63 1.56 -6.60 5.85
C GLN A 63 1.03 -5.59 4.85
N ILE A 64 0.08 -6.02 4.03
CA ILE A 64 -0.71 -5.12 3.19
C ILE A 64 -2.19 -5.48 3.36
N LEU A 65 -2.96 -4.54 3.90
CA LEU A 65 -4.42 -4.62 3.94
C LEU A 65 -4.96 -3.95 2.68
N ILE A 66 -5.83 -4.64 1.96
CA ILE A 66 -6.35 -4.17 0.67
C ILE A 66 -7.84 -3.92 0.79
N TYR A 67 -8.25 -2.69 0.53
CA TYR A 67 -9.64 -2.27 0.47
C TYR A 67 -10.04 -2.10 -0.99
N LEU A 68 -11.06 -2.84 -1.43
CA LEU A 68 -11.63 -2.70 -2.77
C LEU A 68 -13.03 -2.10 -2.65
N ALA A 69 -13.34 -1.17 -3.53
CA ALA A 69 -14.70 -0.61 -3.62
C ALA A 69 -15.70 -1.68 -4.05
N ASP A 70 -15.24 -2.68 -4.81
CA ASP A 70 -16.06 -3.79 -5.31
C ASP A 70 -15.21 -5.06 -5.37
N LEU A 71 -15.65 -6.13 -4.69
CA LEU A 71 -14.95 -7.42 -4.69
C LEU A 71 -14.94 -8.12 -6.06
N GLU A 72 -15.74 -7.68 -7.03
CA GLU A 72 -15.61 -8.22 -8.39
C GLU A 72 -14.24 -7.94 -9.00
N HIS A 73 -13.49 -6.97 -8.46
CA HIS A 73 -12.12 -6.67 -8.89
C HIS A 73 -11.05 -7.54 -8.21
N ALA A 74 -11.45 -8.51 -7.37
CA ALA A 74 -10.48 -9.35 -6.64
C ALA A 74 -9.63 -10.21 -7.57
N SER A 75 -10.20 -10.75 -8.66
CA SER A 75 -9.43 -11.55 -9.60
C SER A 75 -8.39 -10.69 -10.34
N THR A 76 -8.74 -9.48 -10.72
CA THR A 76 -7.81 -8.52 -11.31
C THR A 76 -6.69 -8.16 -10.33
N LEU A 77 -7.05 -7.91 -9.07
CA LEU A 77 -6.07 -7.68 -8.01
C LEU A 77 -5.07 -8.84 -7.93
N ASN A 78 -5.56 -10.08 -7.89
CA ASN A 78 -4.70 -11.25 -7.77
C ASN A 78 -3.75 -11.39 -8.96
N GLU A 79 -4.20 -11.11 -10.17
CA GLU A 79 -3.33 -11.16 -11.35
C GLU A 79 -2.18 -10.16 -11.24
N VAL A 80 -2.47 -8.90 -10.90
CA VAL A 80 -1.46 -7.85 -10.79
C VAL A 80 -0.54 -8.12 -9.60
N TRP A 81 -1.11 -8.54 -8.48
CA TRP A 81 -0.38 -8.87 -7.25
C TRP A 81 0.61 -10.03 -7.48
N ASP A 82 0.17 -11.11 -8.11
CA ASP A 82 1.00 -12.30 -8.32
C ASP A 82 2.22 -12.00 -9.17
N ALA A 83 2.14 -11.03 -10.07
CA ALA A 83 3.27 -10.58 -10.88
C ALA A 83 4.21 -9.63 -10.12
N TRP A 84 3.74 -9.04 -9.00
CA TRP A 84 4.48 -8.02 -8.25
C TRP A 84 5.12 -8.55 -6.97
N VAL A 85 4.43 -9.43 -6.24
CA VAL A 85 4.90 -9.93 -4.94
C VAL A 85 6.14 -10.82 -5.12
N PRO A 86 7.22 -10.62 -4.34
CA PRO A 86 8.40 -11.46 -4.46
C PRO A 86 8.14 -12.87 -3.94
N ARG A 87 8.56 -13.87 -4.70
CA ARG A 87 8.39 -15.28 -4.33
C ARG A 87 9.11 -15.57 -3.01
N GLY A 88 8.40 -16.26 -2.11
CA GLY A 88 8.95 -16.64 -0.82
C GLY A 88 9.00 -15.52 0.21
N HIS A 89 8.56 -14.32 -0.15
CA HIS A 89 8.60 -13.13 0.73
C HIS A 89 7.27 -12.39 0.75
N ALA A 90 6.16 -13.09 0.56
CA ALA A 90 4.85 -12.46 0.56
C ALA A 90 4.50 -11.91 1.96
N PRO A 91 3.98 -10.68 2.04
CA PRO A 91 3.50 -10.14 3.32
C PRO A 91 2.18 -10.78 3.74
N ILE A 92 1.79 -10.56 4.99
CA ILE A 92 0.41 -10.82 5.41
C ILE A 92 -0.51 -9.99 4.54
N ARG A 93 -1.60 -10.58 4.03
CA ARG A 93 -2.54 -9.89 3.16
C ARG A 93 -3.99 -10.18 3.55
N ALA A 94 -4.81 -9.14 3.61
CA ALA A 94 -6.25 -9.25 3.69
C ALA A 94 -6.88 -8.36 2.62
N CYS A 95 -8.03 -8.77 2.08
CA CYS A 95 -8.75 -8.00 1.08
C CYS A 95 -10.23 -7.99 1.45
N VAL A 96 -10.79 -6.79 1.59
CA VAL A 96 -12.19 -6.59 1.98
C VAL A 96 -12.84 -5.55 1.08
N GLN A 97 -14.17 -5.66 0.93
CA GLN A 97 -14.96 -4.63 0.26
C GLN A 97 -15.38 -3.58 1.28
N VAL A 98 -15.14 -2.32 0.96
CA VAL A 98 -15.54 -1.19 1.82
C VAL A 98 -15.96 -0.01 0.95
N GLY A 99 -16.72 0.91 1.53
CA GLY A 99 -16.98 2.20 0.89
C GLY A 99 -15.70 3.03 0.85
N LEU A 100 -15.33 3.49 -0.34
CA LEU A 100 -14.17 4.35 -0.56
C LEU A 100 -14.62 5.70 -1.12
N GLY A 101 -13.72 6.67 -1.14
CA GLY A 101 -13.97 7.97 -1.72
C GLY A 101 -14.35 7.88 -3.21
N LYS A 102 -14.94 8.93 -3.74
CA LYS A 102 -15.39 8.99 -5.13
C LYS A 102 -14.25 8.63 -6.09
N ASN A 103 -14.54 7.71 -7.01
CA ASN A 103 -13.61 7.20 -8.02
C ASN A 103 -12.41 6.41 -7.47
N CYS A 104 -12.29 6.27 -6.15
CA CYS A 104 -11.26 5.43 -5.54
C CYS A 104 -11.73 3.98 -5.58
N LEU A 105 -11.04 3.12 -6.33
CA LEU A 105 -11.40 1.72 -6.49
C LEU A 105 -10.57 0.80 -5.60
N VAL A 106 -9.41 1.25 -5.14
CA VAL A 106 -8.52 0.47 -4.28
C VAL A 106 -7.77 1.39 -3.31
N GLU A 107 -7.64 0.95 -2.07
CA GLU A 107 -6.81 1.60 -1.06
C GLU A 107 -6.03 0.51 -0.33
N MET A 108 -4.75 0.73 -0.10
CA MET A 108 -3.91 -0.25 0.60
C MET A 108 -3.28 0.40 1.82
N ILE A 109 -3.18 -0.38 2.90
CA ILE A 109 -2.50 0.01 4.14
C ILE A 109 -1.30 -0.91 4.29
N ILE A 110 -0.10 -0.32 4.37
CA ILE A 110 1.16 -1.03 4.26
C ILE A 110 1.97 -0.92 5.54
N SER A 111 2.58 -2.04 5.94
CA SER A 111 3.63 -2.08 6.95
C SER A 111 4.86 -2.76 6.35
N ALA A 112 6.02 -2.17 6.55
CA ALA A 112 7.29 -2.69 6.04
C ALA A 112 8.39 -2.48 7.07
N ALA A 113 9.39 -3.36 7.06
CA ALA A 113 10.59 -3.13 7.84
C ALA A 113 11.38 -2.01 7.17
N ALA A 114 11.63 -0.93 7.92
CA ALA A 114 12.43 0.20 7.45
C ALA A 114 13.92 -0.04 7.71
N ALA A 115 14.76 0.65 6.98
CA ALA A 115 16.21 0.59 7.22
C ALA A 115 16.58 1.25 8.56
#